data_e3b3c26513c29347e612d9bc5bea755f
#
_entry.id   e3b3c26513c29347e612d9bc5bea755f
#
_cell.length_a   1.000
_cell.length_b   1.000
_cell.length_c   1.000
_cell.angle_alpha   90.00
_cell.angle_beta   90.00
_cell.angle_gamma   90.00
#
_symmetry.space_group_name_H-M   'P 1'
#
loop_
_entity.id
_entity.type
_entity.pdbx_description
1 polymer ?
#
loop_
_entity_poly.entity_id
_entity_poly.type
_entity_poly.pdbx_seq_one_letter_code
_entity_poly.pdbx_strand_id
1 'polypeptide(L)'
;MSCANWLKERLVNSRMSLIMNGWVLGYLSGASAIKQATGEDAPDVLRGVGADAIVDWIDKYCSTHRSDELVQATVQLQAMLRQKSVDFRPGHPSAAMQPPRR
;
A
#
# COMPACT_ATOMS: atom_id res chain seq x y z
N MET A 1 13.87 4.64 7.90
CA MET A 1 12.69 5.13 8.64
C MET A 1 11.97 3.95 9.23
N SER A 2 11.68 4.02 10.52
CA SER A 2 11.02 2.92 11.20
C SER A 2 9.52 3.20 11.37
N CYS A 3 8.77 2.14 11.62
CA CYS A 3 7.35 2.27 11.95
C CYS A 3 7.15 3.13 13.20
N ALA A 4 8.03 3.01 14.19
CA ALA A 4 7.94 3.84 15.39
C ALA A 4 8.09 5.32 15.04
N ASN A 5 9.04 5.64 14.16
CA ASN A 5 9.22 7.02 13.69
C ASN A 5 7.99 7.50 12.92
N TRP A 6 7.46 6.67 12.06
CA TRP A 6 6.24 7.01 11.31
C TRP A 6 5.13 7.43 12.26
N LEU A 7 4.86 6.59 13.28
CA LEU A 7 3.78 6.87 14.21
C LEU A 7 4.03 8.14 15.01
N LYS A 8 5.27 8.35 15.45
CA LYS A 8 5.64 9.54 16.20
C LYS A 8 5.40 10.80 15.38
N GLU A 9 5.85 10.82 14.14
CA GLU A 9 5.72 12.00 13.29
C GLU A 9 4.26 12.23 12.89
N ARG A 10 3.50 11.15 12.70
CA ARG A 10 2.07 11.26 12.42
C ARG A 10 1.32 11.89 13.58
N LEU A 11 1.70 11.52 14.81
CA LEU A 11 1.03 12.02 16.00
C LEU A 11 1.15 13.53 16.13
N VAL A 12 2.30 14.09 15.80
CA VAL A 12 2.51 15.53 15.90
C VAL A 12 2.25 16.26 14.58
N ASN A 13 1.89 15.51 13.53
CA ASN A 13 1.59 16.06 12.21
C ASN A 13 2.72 16.97 11.71
N SER A 14 3.94 16.46 11.79
CA SER A 14 5.14 17.23 11.48
C SER A 14 5.38 17.33 9.98
N ARG A 15 6.33 18.20 9.61
CA ARG A 15 6.80 18.27 8.24
C ARG A 15 7.38 16.93 7.80
N MET A 16 8.08 16.24 8.69
CA MET A 16 8.64 14.93 8.39
C MET A 16 7.53 13.93 8.06
N SER A 17 6.38 14.04 8.70
CA SER A 17 5.25 13.17 8.39
C SER A 17 4.82 13.34 6.92
N LEU A 18 4.79 14.57 6.43
CA LEU A 18 4.44 14.82 5.03
C LEU A 18 5.46 14.22 4.08
N ILE A 19 6.74 14.32 4.43
CA ILE A 19 7.81 13.74 3.62
C ILE A 19 7.69 12.22 3.59
N MET A 20 7.42 11.59 4.73
CA MET A 20 7.28 10.14 4.81
C MET A 20 6.05 9.67 4.03
N ASN A 21 4.94 10.41 4.12
CA ASN A 21 3.75 10.11 3.32
C ASN A 21 4.07 10.14 1.83
N GLY A 22 4.78 11.18 1.41
CA GLY A 22 5.18 11.31 0.01
C GLY A 22 6.08 10.18 -0.44
N TRP A 23 6.97 9.71 0.43
CA TRP A 23 7.85 8.59 0.11
C TRP A 23 7.05 7.31 -0.13
N VAL A 24 6.08 7.01 0.75
CA VAL A 24 5.25 5.82 0.59
C VAL A 24 4.45 5.88 -0.71
N LEU A 25 3.80 7.01 -0.97
CA LEU A 25 2.99 7.17 -2.17
C LEU A 25 3.85 7.08 -3.43
N GLY A 26 5.03 7.68 -3.39
CA GLY A 26 5.97 7.63 -4.51
C GLY A 26 6.48 6.23 -4.77
N TYR A 27 6.78 5.49 -3.71
CA TYR A 27 7.23 4.11 -3.84
C TYR A 27 6.18 3.26 -4.57
N LEU A 28 4.93 3.34 -4.11
CA LEU A 28 3.85 2.55 -4.68
C LEU A 28 3.58 2.96 -6.15
N SER A 29 3.57 4.26 -6.41
CA SER A 29 3.33 4.76 -7.76
C SER A 29 4.47 4.38 -8.70
N GLY A 30 5.72 4.51 -8.24
CA GLY A 30 6.88 4.19 -9.05
C GLY A 30 6.97 2.71 -9.38
N ALA A 31 6.69 1.86 -8.41
CA ALA A 31 6.71 0.42 -8.63
C ALA A 31 5.69 0.00 -9.68
N SER A 32 4.49 0.58 -9.62
CA SER A 32 3.43 0.30 -10.58
C SER A 32 3.83 0.78 -11.98
N ALA A 33 4.39 1.99 -12.07
CA ALA A 33 4.79 2.58 -13.35
C ALA A 33 5.92 1.76 -14.01
N ILE A 34 6.87 1.29 -13.23
CA ILE A 34 7.98 0.50 -13.77
C ILE A 34 7.46 -0.81 -14.36
N LYS A 35 6.56 -1.48 -13.68
CA LYS A 35 6.00 -2.73 -14.20
C LYS A 35 5.25 -2.51 -15.49
N GLN A 36 4.48 -1.45 -15.59
CA GLN A 36 3.76 -1.12 -16.81
C GLN A 36 4.73 -0.80 -17.94
N ALA A 37 5.80 -0.06 -17.64
CA ALA A 37 6.78 0.35 -18.64
C ALA A 37 7.58 -0.85 -19.18
N THR A 38 7.78 -1.89 -18.38
CA THR A 38 8.50 -3.07 -18.82
C THR A 38 7.62 -4.09 -19.55
N GLY A 39 6.37 -3.75 -19.75
CA GLY A 39 5.45 -4.62 -20.49
C GLY A 39 4.83 -5.73 -19.65
N GLU A 40 5.05 -5.73 -18.36
CA GLU A 40 4.43 -6.71 -17.50
C GLU A 40 2.93 -6.43 -17.44
N ASP A 41 2.14 -7.48 -17.53
CA ASP A 41 0.70 -7.35 -17.42
C ASP A 41 0.33 -7.28 -15.95
N ALA A 42 0.68 -6.16 -15.33
CA ALA A 42 0.44 -5.96 -13.92
C ALA A 42 -0.65 -4.91 -13.73
N PRO A 43 -1.58 -5.13 -12.80
CA PRO A 43 -2.61 -4.14 -12.54
C PRO A 43 -2.03 -2.89 -11.90
N ASP A 44 -2.70 -1.77 -12.11
CA ASP A 44 -2.37 -0.54 -11.41
C ASP A 44 -2.89 -0.68 -9.98
N VAL A 45 -1.98 -0.96 -9.06
CA VAL A 45 -2.37 -1.27 -7.69
C VAL A 45 -2.98 -0.07 -6.96
N LEU A 46 -2.78 1.15 -7.47
CA LEU A 46 -3.33 2.35 -6.85
C LEU A 46 -4.66 2.77 -7.45
N ARG A 47 -5.13 2.07 -8.45
CA ARG A 47 -6.36 2.46 -9.10
C ARG A 47 -7.52 2.38 -8.12
N GLY A 48 -8.20 3.50 -7.92
CA GLY A 48 -9.33 3.57 -7.02
C GLY A 48 -8.95 3.61 -5.54
N VAL A 49 -7.66 3.76 -5.23
CA VAL A 49 -7.20 3.80 -3.85
C VAL A 49 -6.75 5.22 -3.52
N GLY A 50 -7.38 5.84 -2.54
CA GLY A 50 -7.03 7.20 -2.15
C GLY A 50 -5.79 7.23 -1.24
N ALA A 51 -5.12 8.37 -1.24
CA ALA A 51 -3.94 8.55 -0.40
C ALA A 51 -4.26 8.37 1.10
N ASP A 52 -5.44 8.83 1.52
CA ASP A 52 -5.85 8.70 2.92
C ASP A 52 -5.96 7.23 3.34
N ALA A 53 -6.46 6.39 2.45
CA ALA A 53 -6.59 4.96 2.75
C ALA A 53 -5.21 4.31 2.88
N ILE A 54 -4.26 4.72 2.05
CA ILE A 54 -2.90 4.20 2.10
C ILE A 54 -2.23 4.59 3.42
N VAL A 55 -2.32 5.85 3.79
CA VAL A 55 -1.72 6.34 5.03
C VAL A 55 -2.35 5.65 6.24
N ASP A 56 -3.68 5.50 6.23
CA ASP A 56 -4.38 4.82 7.33
C ASP A 56 -3.94 3.37 7.47
N TRP A 57 -3.74 2.68 6.36
CA TRP A 57 -3.28 1.30 6.38
C TRP A 57 -1.88 1.19 7.02
N ILE A 58 -0.99 2.12 6.64
CA ILE A 58 0.37 2.14 7.21
C ILE A 58 0.31 2.42 8.71
N ASP A 59 -0.56 3.35 9.13
CA ASP A 59 -0.74 3.64 10.56
C ASP A 59 -1.10 2.36 11.32
N LYS A 60 -2.06 1.60 10.80
CA LYS A 60 -2.52 0.40 11.47
C LYS A 60 -1.44 -0.68 11.49
N TYR A 61 -0.75 -0.88 10.37
CA TYR A 61 0.33 -1.85 10.33
C TYR A 61 1.42 -1.49 11.33
N CYS A 62 1.85 -0.22 11.31
CA CYS A 62 2.93 0.22 12.17
C CYS A 62 2.57 0.16 13.66
N SER A 63 1.28 0.32 13.99
CA SER A 63 0.86 0.26 15.39
C SER A 63 1.13 -1.10 16.03
N THR A 64 1.17 -2.16 15.22
CA THR A 64 1.44 -3.51 15.71
C THR A 64 2.81 -4.03 15.28
N HIS A 65 3.58 -3.25 14.53
CA HIS A 65 4.89 -3.66 14.01
C HIS A 65 5.90 -2.53 14.19
N ARG A 66 5.97 -2.00 15.41
CA ARG A 66 6.74 -0.78 15.67
C ARG A 66 8.24 -0.92 15.36
N SER A 67 8.76 -2.13 15.44
CA SER A 67 10.18 -2.36 15.17
C SER A 67 10.49 -2.58 13.70
N ASP A 68 9.45 -2.70 12.84
CA ASP A 68 9.67 -2.86 11.41
C ASP A 68 10.10 -1.54 10.79
N GLU A 69 10.77 -1.64 9.65
CA GLU A 69 11.09 -0.47 8.86
C GLU A 69 9.87 -0.06 8.02
N LEU A 70 9.79 1.23 7.71
CA LEU A 70 8.68 1.72 6.90
C LEU A 70 8.62 1.03 5.54
N VAL A 71 9.77 0.69 4.96
CA VAL A 71 9.79 -0.02 3.69
C VAL A 71 9.11 -1.38 3.80
N GLN A 72 9.24 -2.05 4.93
CA GLN A 72 8.58 -3.35 5.13
C GLN A 72 7.06 -3.18 5.14
N ALA A 73 6.56 -2.15 5.82
CA ALA A 73 5.14 -1.84 5.82
C ALA A 73 4.64 -1.56 4.40
N THR A 74 5.41 -0.79 3.64
CA THR A 74 5.04 -0.41 2.28
C THR A 74 5.01 -1.61 1.35
N VAL A 75 5.97 -2.52 1.50
CA VAL A 75 6.01 -3.75 0.70
C VAL A 75 4.81 -4.64 1.03
N GLN A 76 4.44 -4.74 2.30
CA GLN A 76 3.26 -5.52 2.68
C GLN A 76 1.99 -4.92 2.11
N LEU A 77 1.88 -3.59 2.13
CA LEU A 77 0.73 -2.92 1.54
C LEU A 77 0.68 -3.17 0.03
N GLN A 78 1.82 -3.07 -0.63
CA GLN A 78 1.89 -3.33 -2.06
C GLN A 78 1.40 -4.74 -2.40
N ALA A 79 1.82 -5.72 -1.62
CA ALA A 79 1.40 -7.10 -1.84
C ALA A 79 -0.11 -7.25 -1.66
N MET A 80 -0.67 -6.61 -0.64
CA MET A 80 -2.10 -6.66 -0.39
C MET A 80 -2.89 -6.00 -1.53
N LEU A 81 -2.42 -4.85 -2.01
CA LEU A 81 -3.09 -4.14 -3.10
C LEU A 81 -3.04 -4.94 -4.40
N ARG A 82 -1.92 -5.60 -4.66
CA ARG A 82 -1.79 -6.44 -5.85
C ARG A 82 -2.75 -7.62 -5.79
N GLN A 83 -2.89 -8.21 -4.62
CA GLN A 83 -3.82 -9.32 -4.44
C GLN A 83 -5.26 -8.87 -4.68
N LYS A 84 -5.63 -7.71 -4.15
CA LYS A 84 -6.97 -7.18 -4.35
C LYS A 84 -7.23 -6.88 -5.82
N SER A 85 -6.26 -6.29 -6.50
CA SER A 85 -6.40 -5.98 -7.93
C SER A 85 -6.63 -7.24 -8.75
N VAL A 86 -5.90 -8.31 -8.45
CA VAL A 86 -6.05 -9.59 -9.13
C VAL A 86 -7.43 -10.17 -8.84
N ASP A 87 -7.88 -10.12 -7.59
CA ASP A 87 -9.16 -10.70 -7.19
C ASP A 87 -10.33 -10.00 -7.85
N PHE A 88 -10.19 -8.72 -8.17
CA PHE A 88 -11.26 -7.96 -8.80
C PHE A 88 -11.13 -7.88 -10.32
N ARG A 89 -10.15 -8.57 -10.90
CA ARG A 89 -9.96 -8.55 -12.35
C ARG A 89 -11.11 -9.28 -13.01
N PRO A 90 -11.68 -8.69 -14.07
CA PRO A 90 -12.77 -9.36 -14.79
C PRO A 90 -12.34 -10.75 -15.25
N GLY A 91 -13.17 -11.73 -15.02
CA GLY A 91 -12.90 -13.10 -15.42
C GLY A 91 -12.06 -13.88 -14.42
N HIS A 92 -11.60 -13.25 -13.35
CA HIS A 92 -10.84 -13.97 -12.34
C HIS A 92 -11.79 -14.84 -11.51
N PRO A 93 -11.55 -16.15 -11.46
CA PRO A 93 -12.53 -17.06 -10.83
C PRO A 93 -12.79 -16.73 -9.37
N SER A 94 -11.78 -16.34 -8.63
CA SER A 94 -11.98 -16.11 -7.20
C SER A 94 -12.95 -14.98 -6.93
N ALA A 95 -12.91 -13.92 -7.74
CA ALA A 95 -13.82 -12.80 -7.54
C ALA A 95 -15.24 -13.15 -7.91
N ALA A 96 -15.41 -14.01 -8.93
CA ALA A 96 -16.74 -14.36 -9.43
C ALA A 96 -17.36 -15.52 -8.70
N MET A 97 -16.53 -16.49 -8.32
CA MET A 97 -17.03 -17.75 -7.83
C MET A 97 -17.11 -17.84 -6.35
N GLN A 98 -16.39 -17.02 -5.65
CA GLN A 98 -16.41 -17.14 -4.22
C GLN A 98 -17.68 -16.57 -3.72
N PRO A 99 -18.45 -17.37 -3.06
CA PRO A 99 -19.59 -16.84 -2.39
C PRO A 99 -19.09 -15.86 -1.42
N PRO A 100 -19.89 -14.96 -1.00
CA PRO A 100 -19.46 -14.00 -0.04
C PRO A 100 -18.71 -14.73 1.02
N ARG A 101 -17.50 -14.38 1.17
CA ARG A 101 -16.77 -14.98 2.11
C ARG A 101 -17.41 -14.76 3.28
N ARG A 102 -17.70 -15.59 3.76
CA ARG A 102 -18.46 -15.58 4.84
C ARG A 102 -17.67 -15.42 6.03
#